data_0526da253ad09e721ceba70a8a3983fa
#
_entry.id   0526da253ad09e721ceba70a8a3983fa
#
_cell.length_a   1.000
_cell.length_b   1.000
_cell.length_c   1.000
_cell.angle_alpha   90.00
_cell.angle_beta   90.00
_cell.angle_gamma   90.00
#
_symmetry.space_group_name_H-M   'P 1'
#
loop_
_entity.id
_entity.type
_entity.pdbx_description
1 polymer ?
#
loop_
_entity_poly.entity_id
_entity_poly.type
_entity_poly.pdbx_seq_one_letter_code
_entity_poly.pdbx_strand_id
1 'polypeptide(L)'
;MRTLPKDFLWGGAIAANQVEGGYNEDGRGLANMDVVPNGKNRFQYMFGNVQDLSFKEDEKYPVLNGIDFYHRYKEDIALFAEMGFKVLRLSITWSRIFPPYLIHI
;
A
#
# COMPACT_ATOMS: atom_id res chain seq x y z
N MET A 1 -18.79 -28.76 -20.43
CA MET A 1 -18.23 -27.43 -20.09
C MET A 1 -18.08 -27.34 -18.57
N ARG A 2 -16.91 -26.95 -18.13
CA ARG A 2 -16.67 -26.74 -16.69
C ARG A 2 -17.08 -25.34 -16.32
N THR A 3 -17.85 -25.21 -15.23
CA THR A 3 -18.24 -23.92 -14.69
C THR A 3 -17.80 -23.81 -13.25
N LEU A 4 -17.63 -22.60 -12.78
CA LEU A 4 -17.32 -22.36 -11.36
C LEU A 4 -18.57 -22.55 -10.51
N PRO A 5 -18.40 -22.93 -9.22
CA PRO A 5 -19.56 -23.02 -8.31
C PRO A 5 -20.33 -21.70 -8.26
N LYS A 6 -21.64 -21.78 -7.99
CA LYS A 6 -22.48 -20.57 -7.90
C LYS A 6 -22.10 -19.66 -6.75
N ASP A 7 -21.50 -20.22 -5.70
CA ASP A 7 -21.04 -19.47 -4.53
C ASP A 7 -19.58 -19.04 -4.63
N PHE A 8 -18.97 -19.18 -5.82
CA PHE A 8 -17.59 -18.71 -6.04
C PHE A 8 -17.49 -17.20 -5.84
N LEU A 9 -16.51 -16.78 -5.04
CA LEU A 9 -16.36 -15.37 -4.69
C LEU A 9 -15.43 -14.67 -5.68
N TRP A 10 -16.04 -13.94 -6.60
CA TRP A 10 -15.31 -13.09 -7.55
C TRP A 10 -14.89 -11.79 -6.87
N GLY A 11 -13.67 -11.35 -7.11
CA GLY A 11 -13.19 -10.12 -6.52
C GLY A 11 -11.79 -9.76 -6.96
N GLY A 12 -11.08 -9.04 -6.12
CA GLY A 12 -9.74 -8.57 -6.43
C GLY A 12 -8.89 -8.42 -5.18
N ALA A 13 -7.67 -7.97 -5.41
CA ALA A 13 -6.71 -7.76 -4.34
C ALA A 13 -6.01 -6.41 -4.52
N ILE A 14 -5.74 -5.76 -3.41
CA ILE A 14 -4.94 -4.53 -3.36
C ILE A 14 -3.86 -4.69 -2.29
N ALA A 15 -2.78 -3.93 -2.44
CA ALA A 15 -1.68 -3.97 -1.48
C ALA A 15 -1.50 -2.58 -0.84
N ALA A 16 -1.27 -2.56 0.46
CA ALA A 16 -1.13 -1.32 1.22
C ALA A 16 -0.08 -0.39 0.60
N ASN A 17 1.08 -0.93 0.23
CA ASN A 17 2.17 -0.13 -0.34
C ASN A 17 1.85 0.46 -1.71
N GLN A 18 0.76 0.05 -2.33
CA GLN A 18 0.35 0.58 -3.63
C GLN A 18 -0.81 1.56 -3.53
N VAL A 19 -1.65 1.43 -2.51
CA VAL A 19 -2.92 2.15 -2.49
C VAL A 19 -3.14 3.02 -1.26
N GLU A 20 -2.52 2.68 -0.12
CA GLU A 20 -2.94 3.19 1.17
C GLU A 20 -2.87 4.72 1.30
N GLY A 21 -1.70 5.32 1.09
CA GLY A 21 -1.52 6.73 1.40
C GLY A 21 -1.54 7.00 2.90
N GLY A 22 -1.81 8.24 3.30
CA GLY A 22 -1.87 8.62 4.71
C GLY A 22 -0.61 8.26 5.49
N TYR A 23 0.55 8.38 4.86
CA TYR A 23 1.81 7.81 5.37
C TYR A 23 2.23 8.38 6.72
N ASN A 24 1.80 9.58 7.05
CA ASN A 24 2.17 10.29 8.29
C ASN A 24 0.97 10.58 9.18
N GLU A 25 -0.14 9.90 8.97
CA GLU A 25 -1.37 10.15 9.74
C GLU A 25 -1.61 9.05 10.77
N ASP A 26 -2.26 9.43 11.86
CA ASP A 26 -2.68 8.54 12.95
C ASP A 26 -1.51 7.75 13.56
N GLY A 27 -0.33 8.38 13.60
CA GLY A 27 0.85 7.79 14.23
C GLY A 27 1.58 6.75 13.41
N ARG A 28 1.21 6.57 12.15
CA ARG A 28 1.89 5.61 11.28
C ARG A 28 3.36 5.96 11.12
N GLY A 29 4.23 4.96 11.23
CA GLY A 29 5.64 5.10 10.91
C GLY A 29 5.92 4.79 9.44
N LEU A 30 7.11 5.14 8.99
CA LEU A 30 7.53 4.83 7.61
C LEU A 30 7.77 3.34 7.43
N ALA A 31 7.38 2.83 6.28
CA ALA A 31 7.67 1.47 5.84
C ALA A 31 8.79 1.50 4.80
N ASN A 32 9.36 0.33 4.53
CA ASN A 32 10.49 0.23 3.60
C ASN A 32 10.18 0.80 2.21
N MET A 33 8.98 0.53 1.70
CA MET A 33 8.59 1.01 0.37
C MET A 33 8.36 2.50 0.29
N ASP A 34 8.09 3.16 1.42
CA ASP A 34 7.86 4.61 1.45
C ASP A 34 9.09 5.38 0.98
N VAL A 35 10.28 4.86 1.25
CA VAL A 35 11.54 5.53 0.94
C VAL A 35 12.15 5.07 -0.40
N VAL A 36 11.42 4.27 -1.16
CA VAL A 36 11.87 3.81 -2.48
C VAL A 36 11.34 4.79 -3.54
N PRO A 37 12.25 5.50 -4.23
CA PRO A 37 11.82 6.47 -5.25
C PRO A 37 11.34 5.78 -6.52
N ASN A 38 10.58 6.52 -7.32
CA ASN A 38 10.10 6.08 -8.62
C ASN A 38 10.97 6.70 -9.72
N GLY A 39 12.18 6.23 -9.88
CA GLY A 39 13.11 6.74 -10.88
C GLY A 39 14.06 5.65 -11.35
N LYS A 40 15.09 6.07 -12.09
CA LYS A 40 16.06 5.14 -12.65
C LYS A 40 16.82 4.34 -11.59
N ASN A 41 16.89 4.82 -10.36
CA ASN A 41 17.60 4.16 -9.27
C ASN A 41 16.71 3.26 -8.42
N ARG A 42 15.43 3.09 -8.81
CA ARG A 42 14.44 2.35 -8.02
C ARG A 42 14.93 0.96 -7.62
N PHE A 43 15.46 0.20 -8.57
CA PHE A 43 15.90 -1.17 -8.30
C PHE A 43 17.09 -1.22 -7.34
N GLN A 44 17.95 -0.21 -7.36
CA GLN A 44 19.08 -0.15 -6.43
C GLN A 44 18.58 -0.03 -4.98
N TYR A 45 17.51 0.75 -4.77
CA TYR A 45 16.87 0.86 -3.45
C TYR A 45 16.19 -0.47 -3.07
N MET A 46 15.46 -1.06 -4.01
CA MET A 46 14.71 -2.29 -3.74
C MET A 46 15.63 -3.48 -3.43
N PHE A 47 16.81 -3.53 -4.01
CA PHE A 47 17.78 -4.59 -3.77
C PHE A 47 18.72 -4.30 -2.60
N GLY A 48 18.52 -3.20 -1.89
CA GLY A 48 19.32 -2.86 -0.71
C GLY A 48 20.70 -2.33 -1.02
N ASN A 49 20.96 -1.89 -2.24
CA ASN A 49 22.25 -1.36 -2.65
C ASN A 49 22.46 0.10 -2.24
N VAL A 50 21.41 0.79 -1.82
CA VAL A 50 21.47 2.16 -1.33
C VAL A 50 21.15 2.16 0.15
N GLN A 51 22.07 2.69 0.95
CA GLN A 51 21.92 2.71 2.41
C GLN A 51 21.32 4.01 2.93
N ASP A 52 21.43 5.10 2.17
CA ASP A 52 20.84 6.38 2.54
C ASP A 52 19.37 6.38 2.11
N LEU A 53 18.49 6.16 3.09
CA LEU A 53 17.05 6.07 2.88
C LEU A 53 16.32 7.40 3.15
N SER A 54 17.05 8.52 3.16
CA SER A 54 16.43 9.84 3.29
C SER A 54 15.71 10.22 2.00
N PHE A 55 14.67 11.07 2.13
CA PHE A 55 13.97 11.60 0.96
C PHE A 55 14.85 12.58 0.20
N LYS A 56 14.88 12.42 -1.13
CA LYS A 56 15.63 13.29 -2.03
C LYS A 56 14.67 14.26 -2.71
N GLU A 57 15.08 15.52 -2.84
CA GLU A 57 14.22 16.55 -3.44
C GLU A 57 13.93 16.32 -4.93
N ASP A 58 14.86 15.69 -5.65
CA ASP A 58 14.74 15.40 -7.08
C ASP A 58 14.05 14.09 -7.39
N GLU A 59 13.56 13.38 -6.39
CA GLU A 59 12.93 12.09 -6.55
C GLU A 59 11.45 12.14 -6.16
N LYS A 60 10.66 11.24 -6.75
CA LYS A 60 9.24 11.07 -6.42
C LYS A 60 9.03 9.79 -5.65
N TYR A 61 8.15 9.85 -4.67
CA TYR A 61 7.84 8.73 -3.79
C TYR A 61 6.34 8.44 -3.85
N PRO A 62 5.88 7.74 -4.90
CA PRO A 62 4.44 7.55 -5.14
C PRO A 62 3.73 6.75 -4.05
N VAL A 63 4.46 5.90 -3.33
CA VAL A 63 3.88 5.07 -2.28
C VAL A 63 3.33 5.91 -1.12
N LEU A 64 3.91 7.08 -0.87
CA LEU A 64 3.46 7.95 0.23
C LEU A 64 1.98 8.31 0.12
N ASN A 65 1.50 8.52 -1.09
CA ASN A 65 0.11 8.88 -1.34
C ASN A 65 -0.71 7.73 -1.91
N GLY A 66 -0.10 6.87 -2.70
CA GLY A 66 -0.81 5.82 -3.42
C GLY A 66 -2.00 6.40 -4.18
N ILE A 67 -3.15 5.76 -4.06
CA ILE A 67 -4.43 6.29 -4.54
C ILE A 67 -5.27 6.87 -3.39
N ASP A 68 -4.63 7.15 -2.27
CA ASP A 68 -5.24 7.73 -1.08
C ASP A 68 -6.38 6.87 -0.51
N PHE A 69 -6.21 5.58 -0.53
CA PHE A 69 -7.21 4.64 -0.02
C PHE A 69 -7.51 4.87 1.47
N TYR A 70 -6.53 5.34 2.21
CA TYR A 70 -6.68 5.66 3.63
C TYR A 70 -7.86 6.62 3.89
N HIS A 71 -8.03 7.63 3.02
CA HIS A 71 -9.15 8.57 3.14
C HIS A 71 -10.36 8.15 2.31
N ARG A 72 -10.18 7.35 1.29
CA ARG A 72 -11.20 7.04 0.29
C ARG A 72 -11.74 5.63 0.34
N TYR A 73 -11.33 4.84 1.31
CA TYR A 73 -11.65 3.41 1.34
C TYR A 73 -13.16 3.13 1.33
N LYS A 74 -13.97 3.95 1.98
CA LYS A 74 -15.43 3.74 2.01
C LYS A 74 -16.03 3.88 0.62
N GLU A 75 -15.64 4.93 -0.10
CA GLU A 75 -16.09 5.20 -1.46
C GLU A 75 -15.57 4.13 -2.42
N ASP A 76 -14.29 3.78 -2.32
CA ASP A 76 -13.67 2.81 -3.20
C ASP A 76 -14.25 1.41 -3.01
N ILE A 77 -14.48 0.99 -1.77
CA ILE A 77 -15.11 -0.31 -1.49
C ILE A 77 -16.54 -0.34 -2.03
N ALA A 78 -17.29 0.75 -1.91
CA ALA A 78 -18.62 0.83 -2.46
C ALA A 78 -18.59 0.67 -3.99
N LEU A 79 -17.61 1.26 -4.66
CA LEU A 79 -17.44 1.11 -6.11
C LEU A 79 -17.10 -0.34 -6.48
N PHE A 80 -16.24 -1.01 -5.72
CA PHE A 80 -15.96 -2.43 -5.95
C PHE A 80 -17.21 -3.29 -5.82
N ALA A 81 -18.03 -3.01 -4.81
CA ALA A 81 -19.31 -3.72 -4.63
C ALA A 81 -20.26 -3.48 -5.80
N GLU A 82 -20.32 -2.25 -6.30
CA GLU A 82 -21.12 -1.89 -7.46
C GLU A 82 -20.64 -2.63 -8.72
N MET A 83 -19.35 -2.85 -8.86
CA MET A 83 -18.77 -3.63 -9.95
C MET A 83 -19.07 -5.13 -9.85
N GLY A 84 -19.66 -5.57 -8.75
CA GLY A 84 -19.97 -6.97 -8.55
C GLY A 84 -18.99 -7.76 -7.72
N PHE A 85 -18.01 -7.11 -7.09
CA PHE A 85 -17.06 -7.80 -6.20
C PHE A 85 -17.79 -8.43 -5.02
N LYS A 86 -17.46 -9.68 -4.73
CA LYS A 86 -17.97 -10.42 -3.57
C LYS A 86 -16.90 -10.57 -2.49
N VAL A 87 -15.65 -10.32 -2.84
CA VAL A 87 -14.51 -10.40 -1.92
C VAL A 87 -13.46 -9.38 -2.32
N LEU A 88 -12.84 -8.76 -1.35
CA LEU A 88 -11.68 -7.89 -1.55
C LEU A 88 -10.58 -8.32 -0.57
N ARG A 89 -9.46 -8.75 -1.11
CA ARG A 89 -8.28 -9.05 -0.31
C ARG A 89 -7.42 -7.78 -0.22
N LEU A 90 -6.98 -7.47 0.98
CA LEU A 90 -6.13 -6.29 1.17
C LEU A 90 -5.03 -6.59 2.19
N SER A 91 -4.00 -5.77 2.21
CA SER A 91 -2.99 -5.79 3.25
C SER A 91 -3.01 -4.47 4.02
N ILE A 92 -2.50 -4.51 5.23
CA ILE A 92 -2.39 -3.33 6.09
C ILE A 92 -0.90 -3.12 6.39
N THR A 93 -0.44 -1.88 6.26
CA THR A 93 0.96 -1.56 6.52
C THR A 93 1.30 -1.84 7.97
N TRP A 94 2.35 -2.65 8.19
CA TRP A 94 2.78 -3.04 9.54
C TRP A 94 3.07 -1.84 10.42
N SER A 95 3.73 -0.80 9.88
CA SER A 95 4.10 0.40 10.62
C SER A 95 2.91 1.28 11.02
N ARG A 96 1.71 1.01 10.49
CA ARG A 96 0.48 1.65 10.95
C ARG A 96 -0.02 0.99 12.23
N ILE A 97 0.09 -0.34 12.29
CA ILE A 97 -0.37 -1.12 13.47
C ILE A 97 0.66 -1.02 14.59
N PHE A 98 1.94 -1.11 14.22
CA PHE A 98 3.06 -1.06 15.15
C PHE A 98 4.02 0.05 14.73
N PRO A 99 3.79 1.30 15.17
CA PRO A 99 4.68 2.41 14.85
C PRO A 99 6.11 2.16 15.37
N PRO A 100 7.13 2.71 14.69
CA PRO A 100 8.52 2.39 15.01
C PRO A 100 8.93 2.66 16.46
N TYR A 101 8.33 3.65 17.10
CA TYR A 101 8.67 3.96 18.49
C TYR A 101 8.25 2.86 19.45
N LEU A 102 7.37 1.95 19.05
CA LEU A 102 6.98 0.80 19.86
C LEU A 102 7.92 -0.40 19.64
N ILE A 103 8.77 -0.35 18.63
CA ILE A 103 9.67 -1.44 18.26
C ILE A 103 11.05 -1.25 18.87
N HIS A 104 11.37 -0.08 19.36
CA HIS A 104 12.65 0.22 20.05
C HIS A 104 12.63 -0.29 21.49
N ILE A 105 12.53 -1.57 21.58
CA ILE A 105 12.53 -2.21 22.90
C ILE A 105 13.94 -2.73 23.19
#